data_2c0e3a2017c6ccdaf61bc71cdd89b7db
#
_entry.id   2c0e3a2017c6ccdaf61bc71cdd89b7db
#
_cell.length_a   1.000
_cell.length_b   1.000
_cell.length_c   1.000
_cell.angle_alpha   90.00
_cell.angle_beta   90.00
_cell.angle_gamma   90.00
#
_symmetry.space_group_name_H-M   'P 1'
#
loop_
_entity.id
_entity.type
_entity.pdbx_description
1 polymer ?
#
loop_
_entity_poly.entity_id
_entity_poly.type
_entity_poly.pdbx_seq_one_letter_code
_entity_poly.pdbx_strand_id
1 'polypeptide(L)'
;MNGPIIALAAGGTGGHLFPAKALASALLTRGPRPVLVTDARGEAFEIAGHDLPVHRIAAKSPSGGWLRRLTGGGALALGVFQARVLLARLAPAAVVGFGGFASVPTVVAARWLGLPVVLHEQNAVLGRANRLLARYATTIA
;
A
#
# COMPACT_ATOMS: atom_id res chain seq x y z
N MET A 1 -2.97 2.66 22.81
CA MET A 1 -3.56 3.42 21.69
C MET A 1 -4.63 2.56 21.03
N ASN A 2 -5.89 2.93 21.16
CA ASN A 2 -7.04 2.12 20.70
C ASN A 2 -7.69 2.68 19.41
N GLY A 3 -6.99 3.50 18.66
CA GLY A 3 -7.51 4.06 17.41
C GLY A 3 -7.62 3.03 16.28
N PRO A 4 -8.43 3.31 15.24
CA PRO A 4 -8.58 2.43 14.09
C PRO A 4 -7.25 2.26 13.34
N ILE A 5 -7.04 1.08 12.78
CA ILE A 5 -5.87 0.82 11.93
C ILE A 5 -6.11 1.42 10.55
N ILE A 6 -5.10 2.11 10.02
CA ILE A 6 -5.05 2.58 8.63
C ILE A 6 -3.87 1.90 7.95
N ALA A 7 -4.13 1.10 6.92
CA ALA A 7 -3.08 0.45 6.15
C ALA A 7 -2.58 1.38 5.04
N LEU A 8 -1.29 1.64 5.03
CA LEU A 8 -0.60 2.50 4.07
C LEU A 8 0.16 1.61 3.07
N ALA A 9 -0.29 1.55 1.84
CA ALA A 9 0.32 0.75 0.79
C ALA A 9 1.23 1.60 -0.09
N ALA A 10 2.54 1.40 0.00
CA ALA A 10 3.53 2.19 -0.72
C ALA A 10 4.65 1.31 -1.30
N GLY A 11 5.16 1.68 -2.47
CA GLY A 11 6.36 1.08 -3.05
C GLY A 11 7.62 1.44 -2.24
N GLY A 12 8.63 0.57 -2.30
CA GLY A 12 9.90 0.75 -1.59
C GLY A 12 10.81 1.87 -2.14
N THR A 13 10.27 2.81 -2.93
CA THR A 13 11.00 3.97 -3.44
C THR A 13 10.60 5.26 -2.71
N GLY A 14 11.55 6.18 -2.53
CA GLY A 14 11.34 7.42 -1.77
C GLY A 14 10.13 8.24 -2.22
N GLY A 15 9.86 8.33 -3.53
CA GLY A 15 8.72 9.07 -4.06
C GLY A 15 7.35 8.64 -3.54
N HIS A 16 7.20 7.37 -3.18
CA HIS A 16 5.96 6.82 -2.61
C HIS A 16 6.00 6.74 -1.08
N LEU A 17 7.20 6.53 -0.52
CA LEU A 17 7.38 6.41 0.93
C LEU A 17 7.28 7.73 1.67
N PHE A 18 7.78 8.84 1.11
CA PHE A 18 7.71 10.14 1.80
C PHE A 18 6.29 10.61 2.09
N PRO A 19 5.34 10.61 1.14
CA PRO A 19 3.96 10.95 1.44
C PRO A 19 3.30 9.95 2.41
N ALA A 20 3.65 8.65 2.34
CA ALA A 20 3.18 7.66 3.30
C ALA A 20 3.67 7.97 4.73
N LYS A 21 4.94 8.38 4.89
CA LYS A 21 5.50 8.82 6.17
C LYS A 21 4.79 10.06 6.72
N ALA A 22 4.55 11.05 5.86
CA ALA A 22 3.86 12.28 6.25
C ALA A 22 2.45 11.99 6.76
N LEU A 23 1.71 11.14 6.04
CA LEU A 23 0.38 10.73 6.49
C LEU A 23 0.44 9.91 7.78
N ALA A 24 1.39 8.97 7.91
CA ALA A 24 1.55 8.17 9.12
C ALA A 24 1.80 9.06 10.35
N SER A 25 2.69 10.06 10.22
CA SER A 25 2.92 11.05 11.30
C SER A 25 1.65 11.80 11.68
N ALA A 26 0.90 12.28 10.68
CA ALA A 26 -0.36 12.99 10.92
C ALA A 26 -1.45 12.11 11.55
N LEU A 27 -1.48 10.82 11.23
CA LEU A 27 -2.41 9.87 11.83
C LEU A 27 -2.07 9.61 13.31
N LEU A 28 -0.79 9.38 13.61
CA LEU A 28 -0.33 9.13 14.98
C LEU A 28 -0.72 10.28 15.92
N THR A 29 -0.63 11.52 15.48
CA THR A 29 -1.03 12.69 16.28
C THR A 29 -2.55 12.82 16.46
N ARG A 30 -3.35 12.12 15.64
CA ARG A 30 -4.82 12.17 15.66
C ARG A 30 -5.48 10.93 16.24
N GLY A 31 -4.69 9.93 16.64
CA GLY A 31 -5.16 8.72 17.31
C GLY A 31 -5.25 7.45 16.47
N PRO A 32 -5.46 7.46 15.13
CA PRO A 32 -5.38 6.27 14.32
C PRO A 32 -3.99 5.63 14.34
N ARG A 33 -3.93 4.32 14.11
CA ARG A 33 -2.69 3.53 14.08
C ARG A 33 -2.31 3.20 12.64
N PRO A 34 -1.33 3.87 12.04
CA PRO A 34 -0.85 3.54 10.72
C PRO A 34 -0.04 2.23 10.75
N VAL A 35 -0.16 1.43 9.70
CA VAL A 35 0.70 0.28 9.39
C VAL A 35 1.15 0.38 7.94
N LEU A 36 2.41 0.08 7.66
CA LEU A 36 2.93 0.10 6.29
C LEU A 36 2.84 -1.29 5.66
N VAL A 37 2.32 -1.36 4.45
CA VAL A 37 2.36 -2.55 3.59
C VAL A 37 3.20 -2.21 2.36
N THR A 38 4.28 -2.95 2.14
CA THR A 38 5.27 -2.64 1.11
C THR A 38 5.86 -3.91 0.49
N ASP A 39 6.75 -3.77 -0.49
CA ASP A 39 7.51 -4.88 -1.07
C ASP A 39 8.83 -5.14 -0.28
N ALA A 40 9.61 -6.10 -0.75
CA ALA A 40 10.88 -6.49 -0.12
C ALA A 40 11.91 -5.34 -0.02
N ARG A 41 11.75 -4.26 -0.80
CA ARG A 41 12.64 -3.08 -0.80
C ARG A 41 12.25 -2.06 0.26
N GLY A 42 11.04 -2.17 0.81
CA GLY A 42 10.57 -1.25 1.84
C GLY A 42 11.37 -1.41 3.14
N GLU A 43 11.97 -0.33 3.58
CA GLU A 43 12.70 -0.28 4.84
C GLU A 43 11.74 0.01 6.00
N ALA A 44 12.09 -0.50 7.17
CA ALA A 44 11.46 -0.09 8.41
C ALA A 44 11.87 1.35 8.72
N PHE A 45 10.97 2.16 9.23
CA PHE A 45 11.30 3.51 9.66
C PHE A 45 10.50 3.90 10.90
N GLU A 46 11.14 4.72 11.68
CA GLU A 46 10.59 5.33 12.88
C GLU A 46 9.90 6.64 12.53
N ILE A 47 8.77 6.92 13.16
CA ILE A 47 8.05 8.19 13.07
C ILE A 47 7.79 8.70 14.46
N ALA A 48 8.30 9.88 14.78
CA ALA A 48 8.09 10.56 16.06
C ALA A 48 8.39 9.66 17.29
N GLY A 49 9.47 8.88 17.25
CA GLY A 49 9.87 7.97 18.32
C GLY A 49 9.07 6.67 18.38
N HIS A 50 8.24 6.39 17.37
CA HIS A 50 7.47 5.15 17.25
C HIS A 50 7.92 4.34 16.05
N ASP A 51 8.22 3.06 16.28
CA ASP A 51 8.42 2.11 15.17
C ASP A 51 7.11 1.87 14.44
N LEU A 52 7.08 2.20 13.16
CA LEU A 52 5.93 1.91 12.33
C LEU A 52 5.91 0.42 11.98
N PRO A 53 4.81 -0.33 12.30
CA PRO A 53 4.70 -1.71 11.86
C PRO A 53 4.79 -1.81 10.34
N VAL A 54 5.73 -2.63 9.84
CA VAL A 54 5.98 -2.83 8.40
C VAL A 54 5.69 -4.28 8.03
N HIS A 55 4.78 -4.46 7.10
CA HIS A 55 4.44 -5.76 6.52
C HIS A 55 4.92 -5.82 5.08
N ARG A 56 5.69 -6.86 4.74
CA ARG A 56 6.22 -7.07 3.40
C ARG A 56 5.40 -8.13 2.67
N ILE A 57 5.02 -7.81 1.44
CA ILE A 57 4.29 -8.70 0.55
C ILE A 57 5.02 -8.84 -0.79
N ALA A 58 4.72 -9.90 -1.52
CA ALA A 58 5.26 -10.08 -2.86
C ALA A 58 4.66 -9.04 -3.81
N ALA A 59 5.52 -8.25 -4.46
CA ALA A 59 5.12 -7.32 -5.50
C ALA A 59 6.28 -7.05 -6.45
N LYS A 60 6.08 -7.30 -7.73
CA LYS A 60 7.04 -6.96 -8.79
C LYS A 60 6.28 -6.35 -9.96
N SER A 61 6.92 -5.41 -10.64
CA SER A 61 6.37 -4.87 -11.88
C SER A 61 6.36 -5.95 -12.96
N PRO A 62 5.24 -6.18 -13.67
CA PRO A 62 5.18 -7.10 -14.80
C PRO A 62 5.77 -6.51 -16.07
N SER A 63 6.49 -5.38 -16.01
CA SER A 63 7.09 -4.74 -17.15
C SER A 63 8.36 -5.46 -17.61
N GLY A 64 8.58 -5.52 -18.92
CA GLY A 64 9.74 -6.19 -19.56
C GLY A 64 9.33 -7.33 -20.46
N GLY A 65 10.28 -8.23 -20.79
CA GLY A 65 10.05 -9.40 -21.63
C GLY A 65 9.01 -10.38 -21.04
N TRP A 66 8.58 -11.34 -21.85
CA TRP A 66 7.50 -12.27 -21.47
C TRP A 66 7.75 -13.06 -20.17
N LEU A 67 9.00 -13.46 -19.90
CA LEU A 67 9.38 -14.10 -18.62
C LEU A 67 9.18 -13.17 -17.43
N ARG A 68 9.54 -11.88 -17.57
CA ARG A 68 9.32 -10.88 -16.52
C ARG A 68 7.84 -10.60 -16.30
N ARG A 69 7.01 -10.65 -17.34
CA ARG A 69 5.55 -10.51 -17.24
C ARG A 69 4.95 -11.67 -16.48
N LEU A 70 5.38 -12.92 -16.75
CA LEU A 70 4.91 -14.10 -16.03
C LEU A 70 5.32 -14.07 -14.55
N THR A 71 6.61 -13.82 -14.27
CA THR A 71 7.11 -13.79 -12.89
C THR A 71 6.54 -12.60 -12.11
N GLY A 72 6.38 -11.44 -12.76
CA GLY A 72 5.74 -10.27 -12.15
C GLY A 72 4.26 -10.47 -11.87
N GLY A 73 3.52 -11.09 -12.81
CA GLY A 73 2.12 -11.45 -12.63
C GLY A 73 1.93 -12.47 -11.50
N GLY A 74 2.76 -13.49 -11.43
CA GLY A 74 2.76 -14.46 -10.34
C GLY A 74 3.07 -13.82 -8.98
N ALA A 75 4.05 -12.92 -8.94
CA ALA A 75 4.37 -12.19 -7.72
C ALA A 75 3.21 -11.28 -7.26
N LEU A 76 2.53 -10.61 -8.20
CA LEU A 76 1.36 -9.79 -7.86
C LEU A 76 0.21 -10.65 -7.34
N ALA A 77 -0.07 -11.81 -7.96
CA ALA A 77 -1.11 -12.73 -7.50
C ALA A 77 -0.82 -13.26 -6.08
N LEU A 78 0.42 -13.68 -5.83
CA LEU A 78 0.87 -14.06 -4.48
C LEU A 78 0.72 -12.90 -3.50
N GLY A 79 1.11 -11.69 -3.90
CA GLY A 79 0.98 -10.48 -3.10
C GLY A 79 -0.47 -10.15 -2.75
N VAL A 80 -1.41 -10.33 -3.68
CA VAL A 80 -2.85 -10.15 -3.41
C VAL A 80 -3.34 -11.15 -2.36
N PHE A 81 -2.94 -12.41 -2.44
CA PHE A 81 -3.27 -13.41 -1.44
C PHE A 81 -2.69 -13.05 -0.06
N GLN A 82 -1.40 -12.71 -0.01
CA GLN A 82 -0.73 -12.27 1.22
C GLN A 82 -1.39 -11.03 1.83
N ALA A 83 -1.66 -10.02 1.00
CA ALA A 83 -2.34 -8.80 1.42
C ALA A 83 -3.74 -9.08 1.94
N ARG A 84 -4.49 -9.97 1.30
CA ARG A 84 -5.83 -10.36 1.75
C ARG A 84 -5.82 -10.99 3.13
N VAL A 85 -4.90 -11.93 3.37
CA VAL A 85 -4.75 -12.57 4.69
C VAL A 85 -4.34 -11.54 5.75
N LEU A 86 -3.40 -10.66 5.40
CA LEU A 86 -2.93 -9.59 6.29
C LEU A 86 -4.06 -8.62 6.65
N LEU A 87 -4.78 -8.08 5.64
CA LEU A 87 -5.86 -7.12 5.85
C LEU A 87 -7.04 -7.74 6.60
N ALA A 88 -7.37 -9.02 6.36
CA ALA A 88 -8.39 -9.72 7.13
C ALA A 88 -8.03 -9.84 8.61
N ARG A 89 -6.74 -10.03 8.95
CA ARG A 89 -6.26 -10.09 10.34
C ARG A 89 -6.20 -8.72 10.99
N LEU A 90 -5.73 -7.70 10.27
CA LEU A 90 -5.59 -6.35 10.79
C LEU A 90 -6.94 -5.64 10.92
N ALA A 91 -7.92 -6.00 10.08
CA ALA A 91 -9.23 -5.36 9.98
C ALA A 91 -9.13 -3.82 9.93
N PRO A 92 -8.35 -3.22 8.99
CA PRO A 92 -8.17 -1.79 8.98
C PRO A 92 -9.46 -1.07 8.59
N ALA A 93 -9.65 0.14 9.10
CA ALA A 93 -10.78 0.99 8.75
C ALA A 93 -10.71 1.52 7.31
N ALA A 94 -9.49 1.66 6.78
CA ALA A 94 -9.26 2.07 5.39
C ALA A 94 -7.86 1.66 4.92
N VAL A 95 -7.68 1.63 3.60
CA VAL A 95 -6.40 1.42 2.93
C VAL A 95 -6.07 2.65 2.10
N VAL A 96 -4.86 3.18 2.23
CA VAL A 96 -4.36 4.30 1.43
C VAL A 96 -3.23 3.80 0.54
N GLY A 97 -3.41 3.87 -0.78
CA GLY A 97 -2.41 3.52 -1.78
C GLY A 97 -1.65 4.76 -2.25
N PHE A 98 -0.33 4.73 -2.19
CA PHE A 98 0.56 5.83 -2.59
C PHE A 98 1.20 5.61 -3.97
N GLY A 99 0.80 4.58 -4.68
CA GLY A 99 1.37 4.24 -5.97
C GLY A 99 2.57 3.26 -5.87
N GLY A 100 3.18 3.03 -7.02
CA GLY A 100 4.13 1.94 -7.20
C GLY A 100 3.44 0.57 -7.26
N PHE A 101 4.10 -0.42 -7.88
CA PHE A 101 3.51 -1.75 -8.03
C PHE A 101 3.32 -2.49 -6.70
N ALA A 102 4.02 -2.08 -5.63
CA ALA A 102 3.83 -2.64 -4.29
C ALA A 102 2.46 -2.28 -3.68
N SER A 103 1.82 -1.20 -4.10
CA SER A 103 0.47 -0.85 -3.65
C SER A 103 -0.62 -1.68 -4.33
N VAL A 104 -0.36 -2.22 -5.53
CA VAL A 104 -1.36 -2.94 -6.34
C VAL A 104 -1.98 -4.12 -5.60
N PRO A 105 -1.21 -5.08 -5.05
CA PRO A 105 -1.79 -6.23 -4.35
C PRO A 105 -2.65 -5.82 -3.15
N THR A 106 -2.19 -4.84 -2.39
CA THR A 106 -2.88 -4.38 -1.18
C THR A 106 -4.21 -3.71 -1.51
N VAL A 107 -4.23 -2.84 -2.53
CA VAL A 107 -5.46 -2.15 -2.96
C VAL A 107 -6.48 -3.13 -3.55
N VAL A 108 -6.04 -4.08 -4.37
CA VAL A 108 -6.92 -5.12 -4.93
C VAL A 108 -7.51 -5.97 -3.81
N ALA A 109 -6.69 -6.42 -2.87
CA ALA A 109 -7.14 -7.21 -1.72
C ALA A 109 -8.12 -6.44 -0.84
N ALA A 110 -7.86 -5.15 -0.60
CA ALA A 110 -8.75 -4.27 0.17
C ALA A 110 -10.14 -4.18 -0.49
N ARG A 111 -10.17 -4.00 -1.81
CA ARG A 111 -11.43 -3.94 -2.55
C ARG A 111 -12.23 -5.25 -2.46
N TRP A 112 -11.56 -6.40 -2.54
CA TRP A 112 -12.20 -7.71 -2.39
C TRP A 112 -12.74 -7.96 -0.98
N LEU A 113 -12.15 -7.31 0.03
CA LEU A 113 -12.63 -7.34 1.41
C LEU A 113 -13.69 -6.27 1.71
N GLY A 114 -14.09 -5.46 0.71
CA GLY A 114 -15.05 -4.38 0.91
C GLY A 114 -14.53 -3.19 1.72
N LEU A 115 -13.20 -3.08 1.89
CA LEU A 115 -12.60 -1.99 2.65
C LEU A 115 -12.58 -0.69 1.82
N PRO A 116 -12.76 0.48 2.45
CA PRO A 116 -12.56 1.77 1.81
C PRO A 116 -11.12 1.93 1.32
N VAL A 117 -10.96 2.42 0.08
CA VAL A 117 -9.66 2.66 -0.55
C VAL A 117 -9.52 4.11 -0.95
N VAL A 118 -8.46 4.75 -0.48
CA VAL A 118 -8.01 6.07 -0.93
C VAL A 118 -6.74 5.90 -1.74
N LEU A 119 -6.67 6.47 -2.94
CA LEU A 119 -5.43 6.56 -3.71
C LEU A 119 -4.88 7.98 -3.59
N HIS A 120 -3.64 8.08 -3.17
CA HIS A 120 -2.89 9.34 -3.17
C HIS A 120 -1.96 9.40 -4.37
N GLU A 121 -2.02 10.50 -5.12
CA GLU A 121 -1.12 10.75 -6.23
C GLU A 121 -0.35 12.05 -6.00
N GLN A 122 0.95 11.93 -5.89
CA GLN A 122 1.86 13.06 -5.68
C GLN A 122 2.26 13.79 -6.98
N ASN A 123 1.90 13.24 -8.14
CA ASN A 123 2.21 13.82 -9.44
C ASN A 123 0.97 14.45 -10.09
N ALA A 124 1.18 15.38 -11.02
CA ALA A 124 0.10 15.99 -11.78
C ALA A 124 -0.68 14.99 -12.68
N VAL A 125 -0.08 13.83 -12.95
CA VAL A 125 -0.68 12.78 -13.77
C VAL A 125 -0.56 11.45 -13.02
N LEU A 126 -1.63 10.68 -13.01
CA LEU A 126 -1.66 9.37 -12.38
C LEU A 126 -0.55 8.46 -12.90
N GLY A 127 0.28 7.95 -12.01
CA GLY A 127 1.26 6.92 -12.29
C GLY A 127 0.62 5.62 -12.79
N ARG A 128 1.42 4.74 -13.40
CA ARG A 128 0.91 3.49 -13.99
C ARG A 128 0.10 2.63 -13.02
N ALA A 129 0.59 2.48 -11.78
CA ALA A 129 -0.10 1.71 -10.76
C ALA A 129 -1.42 2.38 -10.36
N ASN A 130 -1.41 3.68 -10.06
CA ASN A 130 -2.61 4.42 -9.68
C ASN A 130 -3.64 4.48 -10.81
N ARG A 131 -3.21 4.58 -12.07
CA ARG A 131 -4.10 4.50 -13.24
C ARG A 131 -4.82 3.15 -13.32
N LEU A 132 -4.10 2.06 -13.06
CA LEU A 132 -4.70 0.71 -13.00
C LEU A 132 -5.67 0.58 -11.83
N LEU A 133 -5.35 1.19 -10.69
CA LEU A 133 -6.09 1.07 -9.45
C LEU A 133 -7.26 2.05 -9.31
N ALA A 134 -7.34 3.10 -10.15
CA ALA A 134 -8.36 4.14 -10.06
C ALA A 134 -9.79 3.58 -9.99
N ARG A 135 -10.07 2.48 -10.71
CA ARG A 135 -11.38 1.81 -10.68
C ARG A 135 -11.72 1.12 -9.35
N TYR A 136 -10.73 0.89 -8.50
CA TYR A 136 -10.92 0.26 -7.18
C TYR A 136 -10.99 1.30 -6.05
N ALA A 137 -10.68 2.55 -6.35
CA ALA A 137 -10.66 3.60 -5.36
C ALA A 137 -12.06 4.04 -4.96
N THR A 138 -12.24 4.30 -3.66
CA THR A 138 -13.39 5.03 -3.12
C THR A 138 -13.17 6.53 -3.34
N THR A 139 -11.93 6.98 -3.22
CA THR A 139 -11.52 8.39 -3.38
C THR A 139 -10.10 8.45 -3.96
N ILE A 140 -9.84 9.45 -4.78
CA ILE A 140 -8.50 9.82 -5.26
C ILE A 140 -8.19 11.21 -4.72
N ALA A 141 -7.04 11.35 -4.06
CA ALA A 141 -6.56 12.57 -3.40
C ALA A 141 -5.20 13.00 -3.96
#